data_5cebd3ea66fd2fa880312d5ab4742e49
#
_entry.id   5cebd3ea66fd2fa880312d5ab4742e49
#
_cell.length_a   1.000
_cell.length_b   1.000
_cell.length_c   1.000
_cell.angle_alpha   90.00
_cell.angle_beta   90.00
_cell.angle_gamma   90.00
#
_symmetry.space_group_name_H-M   'P 1'
#
loop_
_entity.id
_entity.type
_entity.pdbx_description
1 polymer ?
#
loop_
_entity_poly.entity_id
_entity_poly.type
_entity_poly.pdbx_seq_one_letter_code
_entity_poly.pdbx_strand_id
1 'polypeptide(L)'
;EGQQVDAGSNLARVAGPDDLMAELRIAETQAKDIVIGQPARIDTRNGIVAGKVLRVDPAVQNGSVQVDVELEGDLPAGARPDLSVDGTIEIERLADVLYVGRPAFGQPDSEVRLFKVDVDGVAARVPVQLGRSSVNLIEIRKGLAAGDRVILSDTSAWDQSDRIRLN
;
A
#
# COMPACT_ATOMS: atom_id res chain seq x y z
N GLU A 1 0.24 45.84 -16.38
CA GLU A 1 1.62 46.35 -16.51
C GLU A 1 2.53 45.16 -16.71
N GLY A 2 3.14 45.09 -17.91
CA GLY A 2 3.88 43.91 -18.37
C GLY A 2 5.23 43.75 -17.67
N GLN A 3 5.52 42.56 -17.20
CA GLN A 3 6.84 42.15 -16.74
C GLN A 3 7.68 41.72 -17.95
N GLN A 4 8.88 42.28 -18.07
CA GLN A 4 9.81 41.91 -19.13
C GLN A 4 10.51 40.60 -18.73
N VAL A 5 10.48 39.62 -19.63
CA VAL A 5 11.07 38.27 -19.41
C VAL A 5 12.03 37.96 -20.54
N ASP A 6 13.10 37.22 -20.20
CA ASP A 6 14.12 36.80 -21.16
C ASP A 6 13.60 35.70 -22.11
N ALA A 7 14.16 35.65 -23.32
CA ALA A 7 13.82 34.62 -24.30
C ALA A 7 14.17 33.24 -23.74
N GLY A 8 13.17 32.33 -23.65
CA GLY A 8 13.29 31.00 -23.10
C GLY A 8 12.76 30.85 -21.66
N SER A 9 12.29 31.93 -21.04
CA SER A 9 11.64 31.84 -19.73
C SER A 9 10.25 31.19 -19.85
N ASN A 10 9.92 30.27 -18.95
CA ASN A 10 8.56 29.71 -18.82
C ASN A 10 7.61 30.83 -18.36
N LEU A 11 6.77 31.32 -19.27
CA LEU A 11 5.90 32.50 -19.06
C LEU A 11 4.64 32.20 -18.25
N ALA A 12 4.13 30.99 -18.29
CA ALA A 12 2.99 30.53 -17.49
C ALA A 12 2.89 29.00 -17.54
N ARG A 13 2.51 28.41 -16.43
CA ARG A 13 1.94 27.07 -16.37
C ARG A 13 0.43 27.24 -16.31
N VAL A 14 -0.25 27.11 -17.44
CA VAL A 14 -1.71 27.12 -17.48
C VAL A 14 -2.18 25.72 -17.13
N ALA A 15 -2.59 25.50 -15.88
CA ALA A 15 -3.40 24.36 -15.50
C ALA A 15 -4.86 24.83 -15.55
N GLY A 16 -5.69 24.21 -16.38
CA GLY A 16 -7.14 24.36 -16.29
C GLY A 16 -7.62 23.85 -14.94
N PRO A 17 -8.73 24.36 -14.40
CA PRO A 17 -9.30 23.84 -13.16
C PRO A 17 -9.69 22.36 -13.27
N ASP A 18 -9.81 21.84 -14.48
CA ASP A 18 -10.19 20.46 -14.79
C ASP A 18 -8.97 19.54 -15.01
N ASP A 19 -7.74 20.10 -15.06
CA ASP A 19 -6.48 19.37 -15.34
C ASP A 19 -5.57 19.31 -14.11
N LEU A 20 -6.14 19.16 -12.92
CA LEU A 20 -5.33 19.01 -11.71
C LEU A 20 -4.70 17.62 -11.66
N MET A 21 -3.44 17.58 -11.27
CA MET A 21 -2.73 16.34 -10.96
C MET A 21 -2.20 16.38 -9.52
N ALA A 22 -2.04 15.22 -8.92
CA ALA A 22 -1.41 15.11 -7.62
C ALA A 22 0.08 14.74 -7.78
N GLU A 23 0.95 15.54 -7.18
CA GLU A 23 2.38 15.26 -7.10
C GLU A 23 2.67 14.57 -5.77
N LEU A 24 3.06 13.30 -5.81
CA LEU A 24 3.38 12.52 -4.63
C LEU A 24 4.90 12.38 -4.50
N ARG A 25 5.39 12.45 -3.26
CA ARG A 25 6.80 12.17 -2.93
C ARG A 25 6.88 10.84 -2.18
N ILE A 26 7.49 9.85 -2.82
CA ILE A 26 7.53 8.48 -2.32
C ILE A 26 8.98 8.10 -2.06
N ALA A 27 9.25 7.48 -0.90
CA ALA A 27 10.59 7.02 -0.58
C ALA A 27 11.12 6.07 -1.68
N GLU A 28 12.38 6.24 -2.09
CA GLU A 28 13.00 5.46 -3.17
C GLU A 28 12.83 3.95 -2.98
N THR A 29 12.93 3.47 -1.73
CA THR A 29 12.76 2.05 -1.41
C THR A 29 11.37 1.50 -1.70
N GLN A 30 10.35 2.36 -1.72
CA GLN A 30 8.95 2.02 -2.02
C GLN A 30 8.59 2.31 -3.48
N ALA A 31 9.30 3.23 -4.12
CA ALA A 31 9.01 3.67 -5.48
C ALA A 31 9.41 2.64 -6.55
N LYS A 32 10.27 1.68 -6.23
CA LYS A 32 10.80 0.67 -7.16
C LYS A 32 9.73 -0.19 -7.85
N ASP A 33 8.61 -0.40 -7.20
CA ASP A 33 7.52 -1.24 -7.69
C ASP A 33 6.38 -0.42 -8.32
N ILE A 34 6.56 0.91 -8.42
CA ILE A 34 5.57 1.81 -9.03
C ILE A 34 5.80 1.89 -10.53
N VAL A 35 4.74 1.66 -11.29
CA VAL A 35 4.75 1.77 -12.74
C VAL A 35 3.61 2.66 -13.24
N ILE A 36 3.80 3.27 -14.40
CA ILE A 36 2.78 4.09 -15.07
C ILE A 36 1.52 3.25 -15.30
N GLY A 37 0.36 3.86 -15.03
CA GLY A 37 -0.94 3.25 -15.21
C GLY A 37 -1.50 2.55 -13.96
N GLN A 38 -0.75 2.45 -12.86
CA GLN A 38 -1.29 1.90 -11.61
C GLN A 38 -2.38 2.80 -11.02
N PRO A 39 -3.45 2.19 -10.47
CA PRO A 39 -4.51 2.93 -9.80
C PRO A 39 -3.98 3.63 -8.55
N ALA A 40 -4.49 4.82 -8.31
CA ALA A 40 -4.19 5.59 -7.12
C ALA A 40 -5.47 6.16 -6.49
N ARG A 41 -5.41 6.51 -5.22
CA ARG A 41 -6.44 7.24 -4.50
C ARG A 41 -5.81 8.43 -3.80
N ILE A 42 -6.35 9.59 -4.03
CA ILE A 42 -5.87 10.86 -3.51
C ILE A 42 -6.88 11.39 -2.49
N ASP A 43 -6.46 11.49 -1.25
CA ASP A 43 -7.24 12.10 -0.18
C ASP A 43 -6.95 13.60 -0.13
N THR A 44 -7.94 14.39 -0.48
CA THR A 44 -7.87 15.85 -0.47
C THR A 44 -8.33 16.44 0.86
N ARG A 45 -8.61 15.60 1.87
CA ARG A 45 -9.24 15.95 3.15
C ARG A 45 -10.69 16.43 3.03
N ASN A 46 -11.16 16.73 1.82
CA ASN A 46 -12.55 17.06 1.51
C ASN A 46 -13.24 15.94 0.72
N GLY A 47 -12.51 14.89 0.38
CA GLY A 47 -12.99 13.73 -0.37
C GLY A 47 -11.83 12.96 -0.98
N ILE A 48 -12.09 11.69 -1.31
CA ILE A 48 -11.13 10.82 -1.99
C ILE A 48 -11.42 10.85 -3.49
N VAL A 49 -10.39 11.13 -4.28
CA VAL A 49 -10.45 11.13 -5.75
C VAL A 49 -9.67 9.92 -6.26
N ALA A 50 -10.26 9.20 -7.21
CA ALA A 50 -9.54 8.18 -7.96
C ALA A 50 -8.49 8.84 -8.86
N GLY A 51 -7.42 8.13 -9.12
CA GLY A 51 -6.38 8.61 -10.03
C GLY A 51 -5.56 7.46 -10.57
N LYS A 52 -4.64 7.82 -11.46
CA LYS A 52 -3.77 6.88 -12.15
C LYS A 52 -2.36 7.45 -12.22
N VAL A 53 -1.36 6.62 -11.98
CA VAL A 53 0.04 7.03 -12.13
C VAL A 53 0.29 7.42 -13.58
N LEU A 54 0.58 8.70 -13.78
CA LEU A 54 0.87 9.29 -15.10
C LEU A 54 2.36 9.25 -15.39
N ARG A 55 3.19 9.57 -14.40
CA ARG A 55 4.65 9.67 -14.55
C ARG A 55 5.36 9.31 -13.24
N VAL A 56 6.49 8.64 -13.39
CA VAL A 56 7.46 8.41 -12.30
C VAL A 56 8.75 9.13 -12.69
N ASP A 57 9.19 10.10 -11.90
CA ASP A 57 10.43 10.82 -12.18
C ASP A 57 11.63 9.89 -11.95
N PRO A 58 12.55 9.74 -12.90
CA PRO A 58 13.73 8.90 -12.71
C PRO A 58 14.74 9.50 -11.71
N ALA A 59 14.61 10.78 -11.36
CA ALA A 59 15.51 11.45 -10.45
C ALA A 59 15.12 11.24 -8.99
N VAL A 60 16.07 10.78 -8.17
CA VAL A 60 15.90 10.72 -6.73
C VAL A 60 16.32 12.06 -6.12
N GLN A 61 15.42 12.69 -5.39
CA GLN A 61 15.67 13.96 -4.69
C GLN A 61 15.45 13.76 -3.19
N ASN A 62 16.48 13.97 -2.39
CA ASN A 62 16.43 13.79 -0.93
C ASN A 62 15.89 12.41 -0.48
N GLY A 63 16.27 11.33 -1.20
CA GLY A 63 15.81 9.97 -0.90
C GLY A 63 14.36 9.67 -1.30
N SER A 64 13.74 10.55 -2.08
CA SER A 64 12.37 10.41 -2.59
C SER A 64 12.32 10.54 -4.10
N VAL A 65 11.37 9.83 -4.68
CA VAL A 65 11.00 9.88 -6.11
C VAL A 65 9.69 10.65 -6.22
N GLN A 66 9.60 11.54 -7.19
CA GLN A 66 8.35 12.21 -7.53
C GLN A 66 7.50 11.32 -8.44
N VAL A 67 6.24 11.18 -8.08
CA VAL A 67 5.23 10.45 -8.86
C VAL A 67 4.05 11.35 -9.11
N ASP A 68 3.77 11.60 -10.38
CA ASP A 68 2.62 12.39 -10.79
C ASP A 68 1.43 11.47 -11.05
N VAL A 69 0.29 11.82 -10.46
CA VAL A 69 -0.96 11.07 -10.55
C VAL A 69 -2.00 11.96 -11.22
N GLU A 70 -2.52 11.50 -12.35
CA GLU A 70 -3.68 12.08 -13.02
C GLU A 70 -4.92 11.76 -12.20
N LEU A 71 -5.75 12.77 -11.93
CA LEU A 71 -7.00 12.61 -11.18
C LEU A 71 -8.12 12.20 -12.13
N GLU A 72 -8.89 11.19 -11.75
CA GLU A 72 -10.00 10.66 -12.55
C GLU A 72 -11.35 10.99 -11.87
N GLY A 73 -12.28 11.56 -12.65
CA GLY A 73 -13.62 11.89 -12.17
C GLY A 73 -13.76 13.28 -11.56
N ASP A 74 -14.89 13.52 -10.91
CA ASP A 74 -15.24 14.83 -10.37
C ASP A 74 -14.38 15.19 -9.16
N LEU A 75 -13.83 16.41 -9.19
CA LEU A 75 -13.04 16.91 -8.08
C LEU A 75 -13.96 17.35 -6.92
N PRO A 76 -13.62 17.03 -5.67
CA PRO A 76 -14.42 17.46 -4.53
C PRO A 76 -14.39 18.98 -4.37
N ALA A 77 -15.43 19.50 -3.76
CA ALA A 77 -15.53 20.93 -3.49
C ALA A 77 -14.30 21.43 -2.70
N GLY A 78 -13.67 22.50 -3.20
CA GLY A 78 -12.45 23.05 -2.60
C GLY A 78 -11.14 22.47 -3.14
N ALA A 79 -11.18 21.58 -4.12
CA ALA A 79 -9.98 21.18 -4.86
C ALA A 79 -9.40 22.42 -5.57
N ARG A 80 -8.12 22.67 -5.38
CA ARG A 80 -7.41 23.82 -5.94
C ARG A 80 -5.92 23.50 -6.08
N PRO A 81 -5.21 24.18 -6.96
CA PRO A 81 -3.75 24.08 -7.01
C PRO A 81 -3.11 24.32 -5.64
N ASP A 82 -1.97 23.68 -5.39
CA ASP A 82 -1.18 23.78 -4.15
C ASP A 82 -1.86 23.28 -2.87
N LEU A 83 -2.95 22.50 -3.00
CA LEU A 83 -3.54 21.80 -1.86
C LEU A 83 -2.65 20.63 -1.46
N SER A 84 -2.32 20.53 -0.17
CA SER A 84 -1.64 19.34 0.36
C SER A 84 -2.60 18.15 0.39
N VAL A 85 -2.19 17.05 -0.21
CA VAL A 85 -2.97 15.82 -0.35
C VAL A 85 -2.17 14.61 0.13
N ASP A 86 -2.87 13.56 0.55
CA ASP A 86 -2.28 12.26 0.85
C ASP A 86 -2.66 11.28 -0.27
N GLY A 87 -1.67 10.56 -0.83
CA GLY A 87 -1.87 9.64 -1.94
C GLY A 87 -1.56 8.19 -1.55
N THR A 88 -2.38 7.26 -2.05
CA THR A 88 -2.14 5.82 -1.96
C THR A 88 -2.11 5.24 -3.37
N ILE A 89 -1.02 4.58 -3.76
CA ILE A 89 -0.89 3.88 -5.04
C ILE A 89 -1.08 2.38 -4.80
N GLU A 90 -1.94 1.75 -5.59
CA GLU A 90 -2.15 0.31 -5.56
C GLU A 90 -1.08 -0.37 -6.41
N ILE A 91 -0.04 -0.90 -5.76
CA ILE A 91 1.10 -1.54 -6.45
C ILE A 91 0.67 -2.86 -7.08
N GLU A 92 -0.11 -3.65 -6.35
CA GLU A 92 -0.60 -4.94 -6.82
C GLU A 92 -1.90 -5.31 -6.10
N ARG A 93 -2.80 -5.95 -6.82
CA ARG A 93 -3.99 -6.56 -6.26
C ARG A 93 -3.92 -8.06 -6.48
N LEU A 94 -3.87 -8.82 -5.40
CA LEU A 94 -3.97 -10.28 -5.45
C LEU A 94 -5.43 -10.68 -5.35
N ALA A 95 -5.98 -11.24 -6.43
CA ALA A 95 -7.33 -11.79 -6.46
C ALA A 95 -7.29 -13.27 -6.04
N ASP A 96 -8.38 -13.73 -5.40
CA ASP A 96 -8.61 -15.14 -5.07
C ASP A 96 -7.49 -15.82 -4.27
N VAL A 97 -6.83 -15.07 -3.38
CA VAL A 97 -5.80 -15.59 -2.49
C VAL A 97 -6.35 -15.82 -1.08
N LEU A 98 -5.86 -16.88 -0.44
CA LEU A 98 -6.08 -17.06 0.99
C LEU A 98 -5.20 -16.07 1.75
N TYR A 99 -5.77 -15.36 2.70
CA TYR A 99 -5.04 -14.39 3.51
C TYR A 99 -5.46 -14.44 4.98
N VAL A 100 -4.63 -13.88 5.81
CA VAL A 100 -4.86 -13.75 7.26
C VAL A 100 -4.35 -12.38 7.73
N GLY A 101 -4.80 -11.92 8.89
CA GLY A 101 -4.18 -10.77 9.55
C GLY A 101 -2.68 -10.98 9.70
N ARG A 102 -1.90 -9.91 9.63
CA ARG A 102 -0.44 -10.03 9.74
C ARG A 102 -0.04 -10.53 11.13
N PRO A 103 0.65 -11.69 11.25
CA PRO A 103 1.10 -12.19 12.53
C PRO A 103 2.19 -11.28 13.12
N ALA A 104 2.38 -11.37 14.44
CA ALA A 104 3.41 -10.61 15.15
C ALA A 104 4.84 -10.96 14.69
N PHE A 105 5.03 -12.08 14.02
CA PHE A 105 6.30 -12.58 13.49
C PHE A 105 6.13 -13.16 12.08
N GLY A 106 7.23 -13.31 11.37
CA GLY A 106 7.27 -13.78 9.99
C GLY A 106 7.45 -12.64 8.98
N GLN A 107 8.25 -12.91 7.97
CA GLN A 107 8.51 -11.99 6.87
C GLN A 107 7.69 -12.41 5.64
N PRO A 108 7.40 -11.51 4.72
CA PRO A 108 6.86 -11.88 3.40
C PRO A 108 7.74 -12.94 2.74
N ASP A 109 7.11 -13.84 1.99
CA ASP A 109 7.76 -14.93 1.24
C ASP A 109 8.61 -15.88 2.09
N SER A 110 8.27 -16.05 3.39
CA SER A 110 8.95 -16.94 4.33
C SER A 110 8.04 -18.09 4.78
N GLU A 111 8.64 -19.10 5.44
CA GLU A 111 7.92 -20.15 6.13
C GLU A 111 7.95 -19.89 7.64
N VAL A 112 6.79 -19.99 8.27
CA VAL A 112 6.62 -19.84 9.72
C VAL A 112 5.80 -20.99 10.28
N ARG A 113 5.83 -21.18 11.61
CA ARG A 113 4.93 -22.09 12.30
C ARG A 113 3.90 -21.30 13.06
N LEU A 114 2.64 -21.40 12.66
CA LEU A 114 1.51 -20.77 13.34
C LEU A 114 0.73 -21.83 14.16
N PHE A 115 0.11 -21.40 15.24
CA PHE A 115 -0.84 -22.22 15.95
C PHE A 115 -2.20 -22.17 15.28
N LYS A 116 -2.64 -23.31 14.74
CA LYS A 116 -4.00 -23.51 14.21
C LYS A 116 -4.88 -24.08 15.31
N VAL A 117 -5.99 -23.42 15.58
CA VAL A 117 -6.94 -23.76 16.64
C VAL A 117 -8.03 -24.67 16.08
N ASP A 118 -8.24 -25.80 16.72
CA ASP A 118 -9.33 -26.74 16.39
C ASP A 118 -10.66 -26.35 17.08
N VAL A 119 -11.69 -27.17 16.86
CA VAL A 119 -13.03 -26.95 17.42
C VAL A 119 -13.08 -27.14 18.93
N ASP A 120 -12.16 -27.88 19.50
CA ASP A 120 -12.07 -28.20 20.94
C ASP A 120 -11.20 -27.19 21.70
N GLY A 121 -10.74 -26.13 21.04
CA GLY A 121 -9.90 -25.10 21.62
C GLY A 121 -8.45 -25.52 21.80
N VAL A 122 -8.02 -26.61 21.15
CA VAL A 122 -6.62 -27.02 21.13
C VAL A 122 -5.94 -26.37 19.92
N ALA A 123 -4.84 -25.70 20.15
CA ALA A 123 -4.03 -25.11 19.11
C ALA A 123 -2.78 -25.96 18.85
N ALA A 124 -2.58 -26.39 17.62
CA ALA A 124 -1.43 -27.17 17.17
C ALA A 124 -0.56 -26.34 16.22
N ARG A 125 0.76 -26.46 16.31
CA ARG A 125 1.69 -25.81 15.40
C ARG A 125 1.64 -26.47 14.02
N VAL A 126 1.41 -25.64 13.00
CA VAL A 126 1.43 -26.06 11.60
C VAL A 126 2.41 -25.19 10.81
N PRO A 127 3.18 -25.79 9.88
CA PRO A 127 4.02 -25.02 8.98
C PRO A 127 3.13 -24.27 7.98
N VAL A 128 3.40 -22.97 7.82
CA VAL A 128 2.64 -22.08 6.93
C VAL A 128 3.62 -21.34 6.04
N GLN A 129 3.41 -21.43 4.74
CA GLN A 129 4.16 -20.64 3.77
C GLN A 129 3.44 -19.32 3.53
N LEU A 130 4.07 -18.25 3.96
CA LEU A 130 3.62 -16.88 3.76
C LEU A 130 3.97 -16.43 2.34
N GLY A 131 3.15 -15.55 1.80
CA GLY A 131 3.39 -14.90 0.53
C GLY A 131 3.56 -13.39 0.69
N ARG A 132 2.97 -12.62 -0.20
CA ARG A 132 3.02 -11.15 -0.19
C ARG A 132 2.24 -10.59 0.99
N SER A 133 2.63 -9.40 1.44
CA SER A 133 1.97 -8.74 2.55
C SER A 133 1.60 -7.30 2.23
N SER A 134 0.51 -6.85 2.83
CA SER A 134 0.16 -5.45 2.98
C SER A 134 0.47 -4.97 4.41
N VAL A 135 -0.01 -3.80 4.78
CA VAL A 135 0.14 -3.26 6.14
C VAL A 135 -0.49 -4.22 7.18
N ASN A 136 -1.70 -4.72 6.91
CA ASN A 136 -2.51 -5.45 7.88
C ASN A 136 -2.73 -6.94 7.54
N LEU A 137 -2.44 -7.35 6.32
CA LEU A 137 -2.75 -8.68 5.81
C LEU A 137 -1.50 -9.35 5.23
N ILE A 138 -1.49 -10.68 5.24
CA ILE A 138 -0.47 -11.48 4.58
C ILE A 138 -1.12 -12.65 3.84
N GLU A 139 -0.66 -12.91 2.63
CA GLU A 139 -1.05 -14.05 1.81
C GLU A 139 -0.59 -15.37 2.44
N ILE A 140 -1.43 -16.38 2.36
CA ILE A 140 -1.10 -17.76 2.74
C ILE A 140 -1.02 -18.60 1.48
N ARG A 141 0.18 -19.07 1.15
CA ARG A 141 0.39 -19.94 -0.02
C ARG A 141 0.15 -21.40 0.29
N LYS A 142 0.53 -21.85 1.51
CA LYS A 142 0.35 -23.25 1.94
C LYS A 142 0.19 -23.32 3.46
N GLY A 143 -0.41 -24.42 3.93
CA GLY A 143 -0.47 -24.78 5.33
C GLY A 143 -1.78 -24.46 6.03
N LEU A 144 -2.62 -23.61 5.43
CA LEU A 144 -3.94 -23.27 5.94
C LEU A 144 -5.02 -23.38 4.85
N ALA A 145 -6.27 -23.48 5.27
CA ALA A 145 -7.46 -23.48 4.43
C ALA A 145 -8.42 -22.35 4.85
N ALA A 146 -9.35 -22.00 3.97
CA ALA A 146 -10.38 -21.03 4.30
C ALA A 146 -11.22 -21.53 5.47
N GLY A 147 -11.45 -20.66 6.47
CA GLY A 147 -12.16 -21.01 7.70
C GLY A 147 -11.26 -21.49 8.85
N ASP A 148 -9.98 -21.77 8.62
CA ASP A 148 -9.05 -22.08 9.69
C ASP A 148 -8.87 -20.90 10.65
N ARG A 149 -8.81 -21.20 11.94
CA ARG A 149 -8.54 -20.22 12.99
C ARG A 149 -7.08 -20.32 13.42
N VAL A 150 -6.38 -19.20 13.45
CA VAL A 150 -4.95 -19.15 13.79
C VAL A 150 -4.66 -18.08 14.83
N ILE A 151 -3.61 -18.30 15.62
CA ILE A 151 -3.11 -17.32 16.59
C ILE A 151 -2.10 -16.42 15.87
N LEU A 152 -2.36 -15.11 15.88
CA LEU A 152 -1.53 -14.10 15.23
C LEU A 152 -0.66 -13.30 16.20
N SER A 153 -0.99 -13.33 17.49
CA SER A 153 -0.21 -12.69 18.55
C SER A 153 1.13 -13.40 18.75
N ASP A 154 2.02 -12.74 19.49
CA ASP A 154 3.29 -13.32 19.89
C ASP A 154 3.08 -14.61 20.70
N THR A 155 3.66 -15.69 20.23
CA THR A 155 3.59 -17.02 20.84
C THR A 155 4.95 -17.53 21.32
N SER A 156 5.94 -16.65 21.47
CA SER A 156 7.31 -17.00 21.90
C SER A 156 7.36 -17.70 23.26
N ALA A 157 6.41 -17.39 24.16
CA ALA A 157 6.30 -18.06 25.47
C ALA A 157 6.03 -19.58 25.35
N TRP A 158 5.56 -20.07 24.20
CA TRP A 158 5.24 -21.49 23.94
C TRP A 158 6.12 -22.10 22.84
N ASP A 159 7.29 -21.54 22.60
CA ASP A 159 8.17 -22.00 21.50
C ASP A 159 8.57 -23.47 21.59
N GLN A 160 8.60 -24.04 22.78
CA GLN A 160 8.91 -25.46 23.01
C GLN A 160 7.67 -26.37 22.97
N SER A 161 6.47 -25.81 22.75
CA SER A 161 5.22 -26.59 22.74
C SER A 161 4.69 -26.72 21.33
N ASP A 162 4.44 -27.94 20.88
CA ASP A 162 3.77 -28.20 19.60
C ASP A 162 2.25 -28.10 19.71
N ARG A 163 1.72 -28.17 20.94
CA ARG A 163 0.28 -28.06 21.22
C ARG A 163 0.04 -27.26 22.50
N ILE A 164 -0.97 -26.40 22.46
CA ILE A 164 -1.43 -25.63 23.63
C ILE A 164 -2.95 -25.68 23.69
N ARG A 165 -3.52 -25.56 24.88
CA ARG A 165 -4.96 -25.47 25.07
C ARG A 165 -5.31 -24.03 25.43
N LEU A 166 -6.29 -23.49 24.71
CA LEU A 166 -6.84 -22.16 25.01
C LEU A 166 -7.94 -22.32 26.05
N ASN A 167 -7.87 -21.56 27.13
CA ASN A 167 -8.88 -21.51 28.20
C ASN A 167 -9.88 -20.38 27.92
#